data_1491eba84b10dddef0904c0c391db0fb
#
_entry.id   1491eba84b10dddef0904c0c391db0fb
#
_cell.length_a   1.000
_cell.length_b   1.000
_cell.length_c   1.000
_cell.angle_alpha   90.00
_cell.angle_beta   90.00
_cell.angle_gamma   90.00
#
_symmetry.space_group_name_H-M   'P 1'
#
loop_
_entity.id
_entity.type
_entity.pdbx_description
1 polymer ?
#
loop_
_entity_poly.entity_id
_entity_poly.type
_entity_poly.pdbx_seq_one_letter_code
_entity_poly.pdbx_strand_id
1 'polypeptide(L)'
;MPAQGSDRGFGALQLVDAPVAMNASGLADLIAMFTAPADWYLANLLGMDDFYSPTVVALTREQGPTLLEAARFVPDADRTALSHIAATLTWSGISMGIAGTHAPCSGMEHAVSHLLEMSTVQAGDEAALHGTQVGVSSIVAALLWRRVLDELADGGLSRIAVPDAVESEIAVRAAFLAVDRSGNMAEECWRDYERKLARWARAGESIKLTAKQWPSHDRALRHLLAGPEAIVAALRSAGAPVRFCELTPSVAEDAARWAVTSCNLMRDPFSVADMACFLGLWDEMCVDALLRDAAALGSPA
;
A
#
# COMPACT_ATOMS: atom_id res chain seq x y z
N MET A 1 26.66 -5.20 44.87
CA MET A 1 26.65 -4.61 43.55
C MET A 1 26.04 -5.63 42.57
N PRO A 2 24.82 -5.43 42.06
CA PRO A 2 24.31 -6.30 41.03
C PRO A 2 24.88 -5.87 39.69
N ALA A 3 25.35 -6.86 38.92
CA ALA A 3 25.89 -6.69 37.58
C ALA A 3 24.80 -6.13 36.65
N GLN A 4 25.07 -4.99 36.02
CA GLN A 4 24.30 -4.48 34.90
C GLN A 4 24.50 -5.43 33.72
N GLY A 5 23.49 -6.26 33.45
CA GLY A 5 23.42 -7.11 32.28
C GLY A 5 23.41 -6.22 31.04
N SER A 6 24.42 -6.35 30.21
CA SER A 6 24.48 -5.75 28.89
C SER A 6 23.54 -6.48 27.95
N ASP A 7 22.26 -6.20 28.02
CA ASP A 7 21.30 -6.63 27.01
C ASP A 7 21.42 -5.67 25.80
N ARG A 8 22.51 -5.83 25.08
CA ARG A 8 22.74 -5.14 23.80
C ARG A 8 22.17 -6.03 22.70
N GLY A 9 20.86 -5.90 22.47
CA GLY A 9 20.26 -6.50 21.29
C GLY A 9 20.97 -6.01 20.02
N PHE A 10 21.56 -6.91 19.29
CA PHE A 10 22.42 -6.66 18.11
C PHE A 10 21.71 -5.76 17.05
N GLY A 11 20.37 -5.82 16.92
CA GLY A 11 19.61 -5.02 15.97
C GLY A 11 19.45 -3.53 16.33
N ALA A 12 19.34 -3.17 17.63
CA ALA A 12 19.10 -1.79 18.04
C ALA A 12 20.32 -0.88 17.86
N LEU A 13 21.55 -1.40 17.91
CA LEU A 13 22.78 -0.63 17.71
C LEU A 13 22.94 -0.21 16.25
N GLN A 14 22.64 -1.08 15.30
CA GLN A 14 22.74 -0.78 13.88
C GLN A 14 21.78 0.32 13.44
N LEU A 15 20.58 0.39 14.04
CA LEU A 15 19.57 1.41 13.72
C LEU A 15 19.95 2.80 14.25
N VAL A 16 20.58 2.88 15.42
CA VAL A 16 21.04 4.18 15.98
C VAL A 16 22.17 4.78 15.14
N ASP A 17 23.01 3.94 14.54
CA ASP A 17 24.12 4.35 13.69
C ASP A 17 23.71 4.52 12.20
N ALA A 18 22.49 4.10 11.84
CA ALA A 18 21.99 4.25 10.47
C ALA A 18 21.61 5.72 10.18
N PRO A 19 21.74 6.17 8.93
CA PRO A 19 21.23 7.47 8.53
C PRO A 19 19.75 7.63 8.90
N VAL A 20 19.38 8.80 9.43
CA VAL A 20 17.99 9.10 9.84
C VAL A 20 16.99 8.84 8.71
N ALA A 21 17.37 9.15 7.46
CA ALA A 21 16.54 8.87 6.28
C ALA A 21 16.20 7.38 6.11
N MET A 22 17.11 6.47 6.47
CA MET A 22 16.85 5.02 6.42
C MET A 22 15.87 4.60 7.52
N ASN A 23 16.01 5.16 8.73
CA ASN A 23 15.07 4.90 9.82
C ASN A 23 13.67 5.45 9.51
N ALA A 24 13.62 6.66 8.94
CA ALA A 24 12.37 7.26 8.45
C ALA A 24 11.72 6.42 7.33
N SER A 25 12.54 5.88 6.42
CA SER A 25 12.07 4.95 5.37
C SER A 25 11.52 3.64 5.97
N GLY A 26 12.19 3.06 6.97
CA GLY A 26 11.69 1.86 7.64
C GLY A 26 10.35 2.09 8.35
N LEU A 27 10.15 3.24 8.99
CA LEU A 27 8.85 3.61 9.54
C LEU A 27 7.81 3.81 8.42
N ALA A 28 8.19 4.49 7.33
CA ALA A 28 7.29 4.79 6.22
C ALA A 28 6.82 3.52 5.50
N ASP A 29 7.67 2.48 5.40
CA ASP A 29 7.29 1.17 4.90
C ASP A 29 6.22 0.49 5.78
N LEU A 30 6.37 0.59 7.09
CA LEU A 30 5.40 0.05 8.05
C LEU A 30 4.03 0.74 8.00
N ILE A 31 3.92 1.93 7.42
CA ILE A 31 2.62 2.62 7.26
C ILE A 31 1.65 1.78 6.42
N ALA A 32 2.13 0.89 5.56
CA ALA A 32 1.31 -0.04 4.80
C ALA A 32 0.42 -0.94 5.70
N MET A 33 0.76 -1.15 6.98
CA MET A 33 -0.10 -1.87 7.91
C MET A 33 -1.48 -1.22 8.12
N PHE A 34 -1.65 0.02 7.68
CA PHE A 34 -2.90 0.76 7.79
C PHE A 34 -3.71 0.77 6.50
N THR A 35 -3.25 0.09 5.44
CA THR A 35 -3.93 -0.01 4.14
C THR A 35 -3.94 -1.44 3.60
N ALA A 36 -2.80 -2.11 3.53
CA ALA A 36 -2.65 -3.45 2.97
C ALA A 36 -3.56 -4.53 3.59
N PRO A 37 -3.74 -4.62 4.93
CA PRO A 37 -4.65 -5.60 5.51
C PRO A 37 -6.11 -5.41 5.08
N ALA A 38 -6.52 -4.17 4.75
CA ALA A 38 -7.85 -3.89 4.24
C ALA A 38 -8.01 -4.39 2.80
N ASP A 39 -6.97 -4.23 1.95
CA ASP A 39 -6.91 -4.82 0.61
C ASP A 39 -7.06 -6.35 0.68
N TRP A 40 -6.28 -6.99 1.56
CA TRP A 40 -6.31 -8.43 1.74
C TRP A 40 -7.68 -8.93 2.26
N TYR A 41 -8.25 -8.23 3.24
CA TYR A 41 -9.57 -8.56 3.76
C TYR A 41 -10.65 -8.42 2.68
N LEU A 42 -10.65 -7.33 1.91
CA LEU A 42 -11.59 -7.12 0.82
C LEU A 42 -11.42 -8.20 -0.26
N ALA A 43 -10.19 -8.51 -0.66
CA ALA A 43 -9.90 -9.57 -1.61
C ALA A 43 -10.51 -10.91 -1.18
N ASN A 44 -10.33 -11.29 0.07
CA ASN A 44 -10.91 -12.53 0.62
C ASN A 44 -12.44 -12.49 0.64
N LEU A 45 -13.06 -11.39 1.06
CA LEU A 45 -14.52 -11.25 1.05
C LEU A 45 -15.13 -11.44 -0.35
N LEU A 46 -14.44 -10.96 -1.36
CA LEU A 46 -14.88 -11.03 -2.74
C LEU A 46 -14.51 -12.34 -3.45
N GLY A 47 -13.79 -13.24 -2.77
CA GLY A 47 -13.29 -14.49 -3.36
C GLY A 47 -12.12 -14.29 -4.33
N MET A 48 -11.42 -13.17 -4.21
CA MET A 48 -10.22 -12.84 -4.98
C MET A 48 -8.94 -13.35 -4.31
N ASP A 49 -9.01 -13.68 -3.02
CA ASP A 49 -7.98 -14.39 -2.25
C ASP A 49 -8.66 -15.49 -1.43
N ASP A 50 -8.08 -16.69 -1.44
CA ASP A 50 -8.64 -17.87 -0.77
C ASP A 50 -8.37 -17.86 0.74
N PHE A 51 -7.48 -16.98 1.22
CA PHE A 51 -7.04 -16.95 2.61
C PHE A 51 -7.01 -15.53 3.18
N TYR A 52 -7.49 -15.39 4.39
CA TYR A 52 -7.33 -14.20 5.25
C TYR A 52 -7.27 -14.64 6.71
N SER A 53 -6.36 -14.05 7.47
CA SER A 53 -6.23 -14.34 8.90
C SER A 53 -6.17 -13.06 9.73
N PRO A 54 -7.21 -12.77 10.52
CA PRO A 54 -7.19 -11.64 11.45
C PRO A 54 -6.09 -11.76 12.51
N THR A 55 -5.70 -12.98 12.88
CA THR A 55 -4.60 -13.23 13.82
C THR A 55 -3.26 -12.80 13.23
N VAL A 56 -3.04 -13.08 11.95
CA VAL A 56 -1.81 -12.64 11.25
C VAL A 56 -1.76 -11.12 11.16
N VAL A 57 -2.88 -10.48 10.81
CA VAL A 57 -3.00 -9.02 10.77
C VAL A 57 -2.72 -8.39 12.13
N ALA A 58 -3.19 -8.99 13.22
CA ALA A 58 -3.00 -8.49 14.58
C ALA A 58 -1.52 -8.40 14.98
N LEU A 59 -0.63 -9.28 14.44
CA LEU A 59 0.80 -9.27 14.77
C LEU A 59 1.47 -7.90 14.48
N THR A 60 1.04 -7.23 13.41
CA THR A 60 1.54 -5.90 13.05
C THR A 60 0.58 -4.79 13.48
N ARG A 61 -0.73 -4.98 13.28
CA ARG A 61 -1.73 -3.94 13.49
C ARG A 61 -1.81 -3.46 14.94
N GLU A 62 -1.60 -4.36 15.92
CA GLU A 62 -1.56 -4.01 17.35
C GLU A 62 -0.37 -3.10 17.70
N GLN A 63 0.68 -3.09 16.90
CA GLN A 63 1.83 -2.21 17.06
C GLN A 63 1.55 -0.78 16.52
N GLY A 64 0.49 -0.62 15.74
CA GLY A 64 0.20 0.62 15.00
C GLY A 64 0.13 1.89 15.86
N PRO A 65 -0.63 1.94 16.99
CA PRO A 65 -0.68 3.14 17.83
C PRO A 65 0.69 3.55 18.34
N THR A 66 1.49 2.59 18.82
CA THR A 66 2.85 2.84 19.32
C THR A 66 3.77 3.27 18.18
N LEU A 67 3.62 2.73 16.96
CA LEU A 67 4.37 3.14 15.78
C LEU A 67 4.11 4.61 15.43
N LEU A 68 2.83 5.03 15.42
CA LEU A 68 2.47 6.41 15.13
C LEU A 68 3.03 7.39 16.18
N GLU A 69 3.05 6.99 17.45
CA GLU A 69 3.66 7.77 18.52
C GLU A 69 5.19 7.82 18.42
N ALA A 70 5.83 6.72 18.05
CA ALA A 70 7.28 6.61 17.90
C ALA A 70 7.82 7.49 16.75
N ALA A 71 6.99 7.81 15.76
CA ALA A 71 7.37 8.58 14.58
C ALA A 71 8.11 9.89 14.93
N ARG A 72 7.63 10.64 15.92
CA ARG A 72 8.21 11.93 16.34
C ARG A 72 9.63 11.84 16.91
N PHE A 73 10.06 10.66 17.31
CA PHE A 73 11.38 10.43 17.91
C PHE A 73 12.41 9.85 16.91
N VAL A 74 11.98 9.58 15.66
CA VAL A 74 12.86 9.06 14.60
C VAL A 74 13.95 10.07 14.23
N PRO A 75 13.67 11.40 14.10
CA PRO A 75 14.70 12.39 13.78
C PRO A 75 15.83 12.46 14.82
N ASP A 76 15.52 12.19 16.08
CA ASP A 76 16.46 12.21 17.20
C ASP A 76 17.21 10.88 17.39
N ALA A 77 16.96 9.90 16.51
CA ALA A 77 17.49 8.54 16.60
C ALA A 77 17.24 7.90 17.98
N ASP A 78 16.08 8.16 18.59
CA ASP A 78 15.74 7.63 19.91
C ASP A 78 15.74 6.10 19.88
N ARG A 79 16.51 5.51 20.78
CA ARG A 79 16.74 4.06 20.82
C ARG A 79 15.44 3.28 21.04
N THR A 80 14.52 3.78 21.86
CA THR A 80 13.25 3.08 22.16
C THR A 80 12.37 3.08 20.94
N ALA A 81 12.22 4.23 20.28
CA ALA A 81 11.45 4.37 19.05
C ALA A 81 12.03 3.46 17.93
N LEU A 82 13.34 3.49 17.70
CA LEU A 82 13.99 2.67 16.68
C LEU A 82 13.89 1.17 16.99
N SER A 83 14.01 0.77 18.27
CA SER A 83 13.81 -0.63 18.66
C SER A 83 12.37 -1.10 18.39
N HIS A 84 11.39 -0.23 18.61
CA HIS A 84 9.99 -0.53 18.31
C HIS A 84 9.76 -0.68 16.79
N ILE A 85 10.32 0.21 15.98
CA ILE A 85 10.27 0.10 14.51
C ILE A 85 10.89 -1.22 14.04
N ALA A 86 12.09 -1.58 14.53
CA ALA A 86 12.76 -2.82 14.19
C ALA A 86 11.95 -4.07 14.58
N ALA A 87 11.37 -4.06 15.78
CA ALA A 87 10.50 -5.14 16.23
C ALA A 87 9.26 -5.27 15.32
N THR A 88 8.64 -4.16 14.94
CA THR A 88 7.46 -4.14 14.07
C THR A 88 7.81 -4.61 12.66
N LEU A 89 8.96 -4.22 12.09
CA LEU A 89 9.47 -4.76 10.82
C LEU A 89 9.69 -6.27 10.89
N THR A 90 10.20 -6.77 12.02
CA THR A 90 10.37 -8.20 12.23
C THR A 90 9.02 -8.92 12.27
N TRP A 91 8.02 -8.38 12.99
CA TRP A 91 6.67 -8.90 13.00
C TRP A 91 6.00 -8.86 11.63
N SER A 92 6.26 -7.82 10.83
CA SER A 92 5.81 -7.74 9.43
C SER A 92 6.35 -8.92 8.62
N GLY A 93 7.67 -9.18 8.67
CA GLY A 93 8.27 -10.33 8.00
C GLY A 93 7.72 -11.69 8.48
N ILE A 94 7.52 -11.84 9.80
CA ILE A 94 6.93 -13.06 10.37
C ILE A 94 5.48 -13.23 9.90
N SER A 95 4.69 -12.16 9.87
CA SER A 95 3.29 -12.21 9.42
C SER A 95 3.16 -12.67 7.97
N MET A 96 4.02 -12.17 7.08
CA MET A 96 4.09 -12.62 5.69
C MET A 96 4.51 -14.09 5.58
N GLY A 97 5.51 -14.51 6.39
CA GLY A 97 5.93 -15.91 6.44
C GLY A 97 4.82 -16.87 6.90
N ILE A 98 4.04 -16.49 7.91
CA ILE A 98 2.89 -17.28 8.39
C ILE A 98 1.76 -17.31 7.35
N ALA A 99 1.48 -16.16 6.71
CA ALA A 99 0.46 -16.07 5.67
C ALA A 99 0.85 -16.83 4.38
N GLY A 100 2.14 -17.05 4.13
CA GLY A 100 2.65 -17.56 2.86
C GLY A 100 2.46 -16.61 1.67
N THR A 101 2.20 -15.34 1.97
CA THR A 101 1.94 -14.27 0.99
C THR A 101 2.35 -12.91 1.55
N HIS A 102 2.57 -11.94 0.67
CA HIS A 102 2.89 -10.55 1.05
C HIS A 102 1.64 -9.73 1.43
N ALA A 103 0.43 -10.23 1.19
CA ALA A 103 -0.83 -9.52 1.35
C ALA A 103 -1.04 -8.85 2.75
N PRO A 104 -0.54 -9.40 3.88
CA PRO A 104 -0.66 -8.72 5.18
C PRO A 104 -0.01 -7.34 5.25
N CYS A 105 1.01 -7.08 4.42
CA CYS A 105 1.87 -5.89 4.51
C CYS A 105 2.06 -5.19 3.16
N SER A 106 1.48 -5.68 2.06
CA SER A 106 1.72 -5.18 0.71
C SER A 106 0.42 -5.10 -0.08
N GLY A 107 -0.16 -3.92 -0.13
CA GLY A 107 -1.39 -3.57 -0.85
C GLY A 107 -1.13 -2.68 -2.07
N MET A 108 -2.08 -1.80 -2.39
CA MET A 108 -1.99 -0.82 -3.47
C MET A 108 -0.72 0.04 -3.36
N GLU A 109 -0.36 0.48 -2.15
CA GLU A 109 0.79 1.35 -1.91
C GLU A 109 2.11 0.74 -2.38
N HIS A 110 2.29 -0.56 -2.16
CA HIS A 110 3.46 -1.29 -2.66
C HIS A 110 3.42 -1.47 -4.19
N ALA A 111 2.25 -1.67 -4.78
CA ALA A 111 2.14 -1.74 -6.24
C ALA A 111 2.61 -0.42 -6.89
N VAL A 112 2.23 0.73 -6.32
CA VAL A 112 2.72 2.04 -6.79
C VAL A 112 4.23 2.16 -6.63
N SER A 113 4.79 1.80 -5.44
CA SER A 113 6.23 1.83 -5.20
C SER A 113 7.02 0.96 -6.19
N HIS A 114 6.58 -0.28 -6.39
CA HIS A 114 7.24 -1.18 -7.34
C HIS A 114 7.22 -0.66 -8.79
N LEU A 115 6.13 -0.03 -9.22
CA LEU A 115 6.06 0.60 -10.54
C LEU A 115 7.06 1.76 -10.67
N LEU A 116 7.20 2.60 -9.65
CA LEU A 116 8.19 3.66 -9.62
C LEU A 116 9.62 3.09 -9.69
N GLU A 117 9.92 2.04 -8.93
CA GLU A 117 11.22 1.36 -8.98
C GLU A 117 11.49 0.75 -10.35
N MET A 118 10.51 0.03 -10.92
CA MET A 118 10.65 -0.60 -12.24
C MET A 118 10.89 0.44 -13.34
N SER A 119 10.15 1.56 -13.32
CA SER A 119 10.34 2.65 -14.31
C SER A 119 11.71 3.30 -14.17
N THR A 120 12.19 3.50 -12.94
CA THR A 120 13.49 4.10 -12.65
C THR A 120 14.64 3.18 -13.13
N VAL A 121 14.53 1.87 -12.84
CA VAL A 121 15.52 0.87 -13.29
C VAL A 121 15.56 0.81 -14.83
N GLN A 122 14.41 0.85 -15.50
CA GLN A 122 14.35 0.85 -16.97
C GLN A 122 14.98 2.12 -17.56
N ALA A 123 14.89 3.26 -16.87
CA ALA A 123 15.56 4.50 -17.28
C ALA A 123 17.08 4.49 -17.00
N GLY A 124 17.57 3.54 -16.21
CA GLY A 124 18.97 3.49 -15.76
C GLY A 124 19.30 4.48 -14.65
N ASP A 125 18.29 4.95 -13.95
CA ASP A 125 18.38 5.93 -12.87
C ASP A 125 18.39 5.26 -11.48
N GLU A 126 18.68 6.03 -10.43
CA GLU A 126 18.62 5.61 -9.05
C GLU A 126 17.21 5.80 -8.48
N ALA A 127 16.66 4.77 -7.83
CA ALA A 127 15.36 4.84 -7.18
C ALA A 127 15.45 5.50 -5.79
N ALA A 128 14.40 6.19 -5.38
CA ALA A 128 14.24 6.63 -3.99
C ALA A 128 14.11 5.41 -3.05
N LEU A 129 14.36 5.60 -1.74
CA LEU A 129 14.22 4.53 -0.76
C LEU A 129 12.81 3.94 -0.80
N HIS A 130 12.73 2.61 -0.88
CA HIS A 130 11.48 1.85 -1.02
C HIS A 130 10.40 2.29 -0.02
N GLY A 131 10.70 2.26 1.28
CA GLY A 131 9.73 2.61 2.30
C GLY A 131 9.23 4.05 2.19
N THR A 132 10.04 5.00 1.71
CA THR A 132 9.57 6.38 1.50
C THR A 132 8.55 6.45 0.36
N GLN A 133 8.74 5.66 -0.71
CA GLN A 133 7.76 5.54 -1.80
C GLN A 133 6.46 4.90 -1.28
N VAL A 134 6.56 3.82 -0.48
CA VAL A 134 5.42 3.15 0.15
C VAL A 134 4.66 4.11 1.06
N GLY A 135 5.37 4.90 1.88
CA GLY A 135 4.74 5.89 2.78
C GLY A 135 3.90 6.92 2.02
N VAL A 136 4.46 7.54 0.98
CA VAL A 136 3.73 8.51 0.15
C VAL A 136 2.55 7.85 -0.56
N SER A 137 2.74 6.65 -1.11
CA SER A 137 1.69 5.89 -1.80
C SER A 137 0.58 5.45 -0.85
N SER A 138 0.87 5.23 0.44
CA SER A 138 -0.13 4.91 1.46
C SER A 138 -1.10 6.07 1.72
N ILE A 139 -0.67 7.33 1.54
CA ILE A 139 -1.57 8.48 1.61
C ILE A 139 -2.61 8.41 0.48
N VAL A 140 -2.16 8.09 -0.74
CA VAL A 140 -3.04 7.92 -1.91
C VAL A 140 -4.00 6.74 -1.70
N ALA A 141 -3.49 5.60 -1.21
CA ALA A 141 -4.31 4.42 -0.93
C ALA A 141 -5.38 4.71 0.15
N ALA A 142 -5.04 5.43 1.22
CA ALA A 142 -5.99 5.80 2.26
C ALA A 142 -7.08 6.77 1.75
N LEU A 143 -6.73 7.70 0.87
CA LEU A 143 -7.69 8.59 0.19
C LEU A 143 -8.64 7.79 -0.72
N LEU A 144 -8.10 6.84 -1.48
CA LEU A 144 -8.92 5.98 -2.34
C LEU A 144 -9.84 5.08 -1.51
N TRP A 145 -9.34 4.50 -0.43
CA TRP A 145 -10.15 3.71 0.49
C TRP A 145 -11.34 4.49 1.03
N ARG A 146 -11.16 5.76 1.39
CA ARG A 146 -12.26 6.64 1.83
C ARG A 146 -13.36 6.71 0.78
N ARG A 147 -13.00 6.99 -0.49
CA ARG A 147 -13.95 7.08 -1.61
C ARG A 147 -14.64 5.75 -1.90
N VAL A 148 -13.87 4.66 -1.93
CA VAL A 148 -14.42 3.32 -2.21
C VAL A 148 -15.38 2.87 -1.11
N LEU A 149 -15.08 3.12 0.17
CA LEU A 149 -15.98 2.77 1.26
C LEU A 149 -17.30 3.56 1.20
N ASP A 150 -17.27 4.83 0.82
CA ASP A 150 -18.47 5.63 0.66
C ASP A 150 -19.35 5.08 -0.49
N GLU A 151 -18.74 4.75 -1.64
CA GLU A 151 -19.44 4.13 -2.76
C GLU A 151 -20.02 2.75 -2.42
N LEU A 152 -19.26 1.93 -1.67
CA LEU A 152 -19.73 0.62 -1.23
C LEU A 152 -20.88 0.72 -0.21
N ALA A 153 -20.86 1.73 0.67
CA ALA A 153 -21.93 2.00 1.61
C ALA A 153 -23.23 2.39 0.89
N ASP A 154 -23.12 3.06 -0.26
CA ASP A 154 -24.25 3.43 -1.13
C ASP A 154 -24.70 2.30 -2.07
N GLY A 155 -24.32 1.05 -1.77
CA GLY A 155 -24.74 -0.13 -2.53
C GLY A 155 -23.91 -0.40 -3.78
N GLY A 156 -22.69 0.11 -3.84
CA GLY A 156 -21.74 -0.05 -4.96
C GLY A 156 -21.56 -1.50 -5.42
N LEU A 157 -21.55 -2.47 -4.47
CA LEU A 157 -21.43 -3.90 -4.81
C LEU A 157 -22.51 -4.42 -5.76
N SER A 158 -23.65 -3.79 -5.84
CA SER A 158 -24.71 -4.16 -6.80
C SER A 158 -24.52 -3.56 -8.20
N ARG A 159 -23.59 -2.62 -8.35
CA ARG A 159 -23.32 -1.88 -9.58
C ARG A 159 -21.98 -2.24 -10.24
N ILE A 160 -21.27 -3.21 -9.68
CA ILE A 160 -19.97 -3.63 -10.17
C ILE A 160 -20.05 -4.06 -11.63
N ALA A 161 -19.18 -3.52 -12.46
CA ALA A 161 -18.96 -3.94 -13.82
C ALA A 161 -17.74 -4.89 -13.91
N VAL A 162 -17.88 -5.96 -14.67
CA VAL A 162 -16.74 -6.82 -15.01
C VAL A 162 -16.00 -6.17 -16.17
N PRO A 163 -14.70 -5.85 -16.04
CA PRO A 163 -13.92 -5.31 -17.15
C PRO A 163 -13.91 -6.29 -18.34
N ASP A 164 -14.02 -5.78 -19.54
CA ASP A 164 -13.86 -6.57 -20.76
C ASP A 164 -12.41 -7.06 -20.87
N ALA A 165 -12.20 -8.33 -21.17
CA ALA A 165 -10.88 -8.94 -21.20
C ALA A 165 -9.99 -8.38 -22.33
N VAL A 166 -10.57 -8.08 -23.48
CA VAL A 166 -9.82 -7.55 -24.63
C VAL A 166 -9.40 -6.09 -24.39
N GLU A 167 -10.32 -5.29 -23.88
CA GLU A 167 -10.03 -3.90 -23.49
C GLU A 167 -9.00 -3.85 -22.38
N SER A 168 -9.10 -4.76 -21.40
CA SER A 168 -8.11 -4.89 -20.31
C SER A 168 -6.74 -5.27 -20.81
N GLU A 169 -6.62 -6.22 -21.76
CA GLU A 169 -5.34 -6.58 -22.37
C GLU A 169 -4.70 -5.40 -23.07
N ILE A 170 -5.49 -4.66 -23.86
CA ILE A 170 -5.01 -3.46 -24.55
C ILE A 170 -4.50 -2.43 -23.54
N ALA A 171 -5.25 -2.18 -22.46
CA ALA A 171 -4.88 -1.22 -21.43
C ALA A 171 -3.59 -1.63 -20.69
N VAL A 172 -3.47 -2.90 -20.27
CA VAL A 172 -2.25 -3.43 -19.63
C VAL A 172 -1.05 -3.30 -20.56
N ARG A 173 -1.17 -3.76 -21.80
CA ARG A 173 -0.06 -3.69 -22.76
C ARG A 173 0.35 -2.25 -23.04
N ALA A 174 -0.59 -1.34 -23.23
CA ALA A 174 -0.30 0.07 -23.46
C ALA A 174 0.42 0.72 -22.27
N ALA A 175 -0.03 0.45 -21.03
CA ALA A 175 0.55 1.01 -19.82
C ALA A 175 2.04 0.63 -19.66
N PHE A 176 2.40 -0.62 -19.94
CA PHE A 176 3.74 -1.13 -19.67
C PHE A 176 4.70 -1.04 -20.86
N LEU A 177 4.22 -1.05 -22.12
CA LEU A 177 5.04 -0.79 -23.28
C LEU A 177 5.60 0.64 -23.33
N ALA A 178 4.96 1.58 -22.65
CA ALA A 178 5.47 2.94 -22.51
C ALA A 178 6.79 2.99 -21.72
N VAL A 179 6.99 2.06 -20.80
CA VAL A 179 8.16 1.97 -19.91
C VAL A 179 9.15 0.91 -20.40
N ASP A 180 8.69 -0.29 -20.71
CA ASP A 180 9.51 -1.39 -21.22
C ASP A 180 9.17 -1.70 -22.69
N ARG A 181 9.98 -1.17 -23.59
CA ARG A 181 9.82 -1.39 -25.05
C ARG A 181 10.10 -2.83 -25.49
N SER A 182 10.71 -3.66 -24.65
CA SER A 182 10.90 -5.09 -24.95
C SER A 182 9.58 -5.86 -24.93
N GLY A 183 8.57 -5.34 -24.22
CA GLY A 183 7.27 -5.95 -24.02
C GLY A 183 7.23 -7.05 -22.95
N ASN A 184 8.36 -7.39 -22.32
CA ASN A 184 8.42 -8.44 -21.31
C ASN A 184 7.55 -8.07 -20.09
N MET A 185 7.64 -6.83 -19.61
CA MET A 185 6.84 -6.32 -18.50
C MET A 185 5.35 -6.36 -18.84
N ALA A 186 4.97 -5.93 -20.04
CA ALA A 186 3.58 -5.96 -20.50
C ALA A 186 3.02 -7.38 -20.54
N GLU A 187 3.82 -8.36 -20.99
CA GLU A 187 3.42 -9.77 -21.04
C GLU A 187 3.25 -10.39 -19.65
N GLU A 188 4.15 -10.06 -18.74
CA GLU A 188 4.08 -10.53 -17.34
C GLU A 188 2.86 -9.95 -16.61
N CYS A 189 2.66 -8.64 -16.70
CA CYS A 189 1.54 -7.95 -16.09
C CYS A 189 0.19 -8.41 -16.67
N TRP A 190 0.12 -8.63 -17.98
CA TRP A 190 -1.09 -9.17 -18.60
C TRP A 190 -1.44 -10.56 -18.06
N ARG A 191 -0.46 -11.46 -17.96
CA ARG A 191 -0.65 -12.81 -17.42
C ARG A 191 -1.19 -12.79 -16.00
N ASP A 192 -0.74 -11.86 -15.18
CA ASP A 192 -1.22 -11.68 -13.81
C ASP A 192 -2.63 -11.09 -13.77
N TYR A 193 -2.88 -10.09 -14.60
CA TYR A 193 -4.19 -9.44 -14.68
C TYR A 193 -5.27 -10.38 -15.26
N GLU A 194 -4.94 -11.20 -16.26
CA GLU A 194 -5.82 -12.21 -16.81
C GLU A 194 -6.26 -13.22 -15.72
N ARG A 195 -5.33 -13.65 -14.85
CA ARG A 195 -5.70 -14.52 -13.71
C ARG A 195 -6.65 -13.82 -12.73
N LYS A 196 -6.44 -12.53 -12.50
CA LYS A 196 -7.33 -11.69 -11.67
C LYS A 196 -8.74 -11.64 -12.27
N LEU A 197 -8.85 -11.37 -13.56
CA LEU A 197 -10.16 -11.40 -14.28
C LEU A 197 -10.83 -12.76 -14.21
N ALA A 198 -10.08 -13.85 -14.38
CA ALA A 198 -10.60 -15.20 -14.27
C ALA A 198 -11.13 -15.55 -12.86
N ARG A 199 -10.53 -15.04 -11.80
CA ARG A 199 -11.07 -15.15 -10.43
C ARG A 199 -12.33 -14.32 -10.28
N TRP A 200 -12.31 -13.08 -10.74
CA TRP A 200 -13.45 -12.18 -10.67
C TRP A 200 -14.70 -12.76 -11.37
N ALA A 201 -14.53 -13.39 -12.51
CA ALA A 201 -15.62 -14.06 -13.23
C ALA A 201 -16.33 -15.15 -12.39
N ARG A 202 -15.66 -15.68 -11.37
CA ARG A 202 -16.20 -16.71 -10.45
C ARG A 202 -16.68 -16.14 -9.12
N ALA A 203 -16.43 -14.86 -8.85
CA ALA A 203 -16.66 -14.20 -7.55
C ALA A 203 -18.14 -13.88 -7.26
N GLY A 204 -19.07 -14.12 -8.21
CA GLY A 204 -20.45 -13.63 -8.13
C GLY A 204 -21.22 -13.99 -6.85
N GLU A 205 -21.04 -15.21 -6.30
CA GLU A 205 -21.70 -15.60 -5.05
C GLU A 205 -21.06 -14.93 -3.83
N SER A 206 -19.74 -14.81 -3.80
CA SER A 206 -19.01 -14.10 -2.73
C SER A 206 -19.41 -12.63 -2.69
N ILE A 207 -19.52 -11.98 -3.85
CA ILE A 207 -19.97 -10.58 -3.97
C ILE A 207 -21.38 -10.41 -3.41
N LYS A 208 -22.32 -11.31 -3.77
CA LYS A 208 -23.69 -11.27 -3.25
C LYS A 208 -23.76 -11.45 -1.73
N LEU A 209 -22.95 -12.37 -1.19
CA LEU A 209 -22.88 -12.62 0.24
C LEU A 209 -22.31 -11.41 0.97
N THR A 210 -21.21 -10.85 0.47
CA THR A 210 -20.58 -9.64 0.99
C THR A 210 -21.54 -8.46 0.99
N ALA A 211 -22.29 -8.26 -0.09
CA ALA A 211 -23.30 -7.19 -0.18
C ALA A 211 -24.38 -7.31 0.90
N LYS A 212 -24.85 -8.54 1.20
CA LYS A 212 -25.85 -8.77 2.27
C LYS A 212 -25.33 -8.44 3.67
N GLN A 213 -24.03 -8.59 3.89
CA GLN A 213 -23.38 -8.41 5.20
C GLN A 213 -22.55 -7.11 5.26
N TRP A 214 -22.71 -6.23 4.28
CA TRP A 214 -21.86 -5.05 4.10
C TRP A 214 -21.69 -4.20 5.36
N PRO A 215 -22.71 -3.87 6.18
CA PRO A 215 -22.54 -3.06 7.37
C PRO A 215 -21.54 -3.63 8.39
N SER A 216 -21.38 -4.96 8.42
CA SER A 216 -20.37 -5.63 9.26
C SER A 216 -18.99 -5.52 8.66
N HIS A 217 -18.88 -5.71 7.34
CA HIS A 217 -17.63 -5.63 6.60
C HIS A 217 -17.09 -4.19 6.53
N ASP A 218 -17.95 -3.20 6.32
CA ASP A 218 -17.60 -1.77 6.36
C ASP A 218 -16.94 -1.40 7.70
N ARG A 219 -17.56 -1.82 8.81
CA ARG A 219 -16.98 -1.57 10.14
C ARG A 219 -15.61 -2.23 10.32
N ALA A 220 -15.44 -3.47 9.86
CA ALA A 220 -14.18 -4.18 9.94
C ALA A 220 -13.09 -3.52 9.08
N LEU A 221 -13.42 -3.11 7.85
CA LEU A 221 -12.52 -2.39 6.95
C LEU A 221 -12.08 -1.06 7.56
N ARG A 222 -13.03 -0.25 8.05
CA ARG A 222 -12.71 1.03 8.72
C ARG A 222 -11.82 0.85 9.95
N HIS A 223 -11.93 -0.29 10.65
CA HIS A 223 -11.05 -0.60 11.78
C HIS A 223 -9.61 -0.93 11.34
N LEU A 224 -9.43 -1.51 10.15
CA LEU A 224 -8.10 -1.82 9.59
C LEU A 224 -7.38 -0.57 9.06
N LEU A 225 -8.12 0.45 8.67
CA LEU A 225 -7.58 1.65 8.03
C LEU A 225 -7.15 2.72 9.03
N ALA A 226 -6.18 3.54 8.64
CA ALA A 226 -5.94 4.85 9.25
C ALA A 226 -6.36 5.96 8.29
N GLY A 227 -6.81 7.10 8.82
CA GLY A 227 -7.10 8.26 7.99
C GLY A 227 -5.82 8.82 7.36
N PRO A 228 -5.90 9.38 6.13
CA PRO A 228 -4.74 9.93 5.44
C PRO A 228 -4.08 11.06 6.22
N GLU A 229 -4.83 11.81 7.02
CA GLU A 229 -4.31 12.86 7.89
C GLU A 229 -3.37 12.31 8.97
N ALA A 230 -3.72 11.17 9.57
CA ALA A 230 -2.89 10.50 10.59
C ALA A 230 -1.61 9.93 9.97
N ILE A 231 -1.70 9.39 8.75
CA ILE A 231 -0.55 8.90 7.98
C ILE A 231 0.41 10.06 7.68
N VAL A 232 -0.11 11.18 7.15
CA VAL A 232 0.70 12.38 6.87
C VAL A 232 1.38 12.90 8.14
N ALA A 233 0.64 12.97 9.25
CA ALA A 233 1.20 13.45 10.53
C ALA A 233 2.34 12.55 11.02
N ALA A 234 2.21 11.23 10.91
CA ALA A 234 3.25 10.29 11.32
C ALA A 234 4.49 10.40 10.42
N LEU A 235 4.31 10.40 9.08
CA LEU A 235 5.42 10.52 8.14
C LEU A 235 6.19 11.82 8.35
N ARG A 236 5.50 12.97 8.48
CA ARG A 236 6.14 14.26 8.77
C ARG A 236 6.90 14.26 10.09
N SER A 237 6.28 13.71 11.13
CA SER A 237 6.93 13.62 12.45
C SER A 237 8.21 12.79 12.40
N ALA A 238 8.27 11.78 11.54
CA ALA A 238 9.44 10.95 11.31
C ALA A 238 10.50 11.59 10.39
N GLY A 239 10.21 12.75 9.80
CA GLY A 239 11.06 13.36 8.77
C GLY A 239 11.01 12.63 7.42
N ALA A 240 9.99 11.81 7.20
CA ALA A 240 9.77 11.13 5.93
C ALA A 240 9.02 12.02 4.93
N PRO A 241 9.22 11.83 3.62
CA PRO A 241 8.45 12.48 2.57
C PRO A 241 6.96 12.19 2.69
N VAL A 242 6.12 13.18 2.33
CA VAL A 242 4.65 13.07 2.25
C VAL A 242 4.11 13.40 0.86
N ARG A 243 5.00 13.74 -0.08
CA ARG A 243 4.69 14.02 -1.49
C ARG A 243 5.71 13.34 -2.39
N PHE A 244 5.31 12.93 -3.58
CA PHE A 244 6.21 12.30 -4.55
C PHE A 244 7.41 13.20 -4.93
N CYS A 245 7.21 14.51 -5.02
CA CYS A 245 8.27 15.46 -5.31
C CYS A 245 9.28 15.67 -4.16
N GLU A 246 8.99 15.20 -2.95
CA GLU A 246 9.88 15.24 -1.77
C GLU A 246 10.75 13.97 -1.66
N LEU A 247 10.48 12.94 -2.46
CA LEU A 247 11.31 11.74 -2.51
C LEU A 247 12.74 12.10 -2.99
N THR A 248 13.70 11.30 -2.61
CA THR A 248 15.11 11.51 -3.01
C THR A 248 15.66 10.21 -3.60
N PRO A 249 15.93 10.16 -4.92
CA PRO A 249 15.64 11.19 -5.94
C PRO A 249 14.14 11.56 -6.05
N SER A 250 13.86 12.80 -6.48
CA SER A 250 12.49 13.29 -6.67
C SER A 250 11.78 12.54 -7.79
N VAL A 251 10.52 12.19 -7.56
CA VAL A 251 9.66 11.57 -8.58
C VAL A 251 8.86 12.64 -9.31
N ALA A 252 8.95 12.64 -10.62
CA ALA A 252 8.22 13.57 -11.50
C ALA A 252 6.70 13.28 -11.45
N GLU A 253 5.90 14.31 -11.69
CA GLU A 253 4.43 14.22 -11.59
C GLU A 253 3.84 13.20 -12.57
N ASP A 254 4.35 13.13 -13.78
CA ASP A 254 3.92 12.17 -14.80
C ASP A 254 4.27 10.73 -14.44
N ALA A 255 5.44 10.50 -13.84
CA ALA A 255 5.83 9.19 -13.33
C ALA A 255 4.94 8.75 -12.15
N ALA A 256 4.66 9.65 -11.19
CA ALA A 256 3.76 9.38 -10.09
C ALA A 256 2.32 9.09 -10.58
N ARG A 257 1.82 9.89 -11.54
CA ARG A 257 0.53 9.70 -12.18
C ARG A 257 0.47 8.33 -12.85
N TRP A 258 1.47 7.97 -13.68
CA TRP A 258 1.51 6.68 -14.36
C TRP A 258 1.51 5.52 -13.36
N ALA A 259 2.34 5.57 -12.32
CA ALA A 259 2.42 4.52 -11.31
C ALA A 259 1.09 4.34 -10.56
N VAL A 260 0.44 5.43 -10.16
CA VAL A 260 -0.88 5.37 -9.50
C VAL A 260 -1.93 4.83 -10.46
N THR A 261 -2.00 5.33 -11.71
CA THR A 261 -2.99 4.88 -12.70
C THR A 261 -2.87 3.39 -13.01
N SER A 262 -1.63 2.87 -13.05
CA SER A 262 -1.34 1.51 -13.53
C SER A 262 -1.20 0.48 -12.40
N CYS A 263 -1.31 0.87 -11.12
CA CYS A 263 -1.00 -0.02 -10.01
C CYS A 263 -1.91 -1.26 -9.92
N ASN A 264 -3.17 -1.15 -10.32
CA ASN A 264 -4.10 -2.28 -10.38
C ASN A 264 -3.79 -3.25 -11.52
N LEU A 265 -3.07 -2.81 -12.56
CA LEU A 265 -2.74 -3.60 -13.74
C LEU A 265 -1.46 -4.44 -13.57
N MET A 266 -0.69 -4.20 -12.50
CA MET A 266 0.69 -4.65 -12.38
C MET A 266 0.82 -6.12 -11.95
N ARG A 267 -0.09 -6.63 -11.10
CA ARG A 267 0.09 -7.92 -10.43
C ARG A 267 -1.23 -8.59 -10.07
N ASP A 268 -1.14 -9.87 -9.69
CA ASP A 268 -2.26 -10.75 -9.37
C ASP A 268 -3.07 -10.36 -8.09
N PRO A 269 -2.47 -9.94 -6.95
CA PRO A 269 -3.23 -9.56 -5.76
C PRO A 269 -4.23 -8.44 -6.02
N PHE A 270 -5.47 -8.64 -5.53
CA PHE A 270 -6.56 -7.68 -5.62
C PHE A 270 -6.38 -6.57 -4.57
N SER A 271 -6.60 -5.33 -4.96
CA SER A 271 -6.44 -4.14 -4.10
C SER A 271 -7.63 -3.18 -4.20
N VAL A 272 -7.60 -2.13 -3.41
CA VAL A 272 -8.61 -1.05 -3.48
C VAL A 272 -8.64 -0.36 -4.84
N ALA A 273 -7.52 -0.32 -5.58
CA ALA A 273 -7.48 0.23 -6.93
C ALA A 273 -8.25 -0.64 -7.94
N ASP A 274 -8.18 -1.97 -7.80
CA ASP A 274 -9.01 -2.88 -8.58
C ASP A 274 -10.49 -2.68 -8.25
N MET A 275 -10.82 -2.55 -6.97
CA MET A 275 -12.19 -2.29 -6.54
C MET A 275 -12.73 -0.99 -7.13
N ALA A 276 -11.94 0.08 -7.10
CA ALA A 276 -12.31 1.36 -7.72
C ALA A 276 -12.54 1.21 -9.22
N CYS A 277 -11.70 0.44 -9.92
CA CYS A 277 -11.84 0.14 -11.33
C CYS A 277 -13.19 -0.58 -11.61
N PHE A 278 -13.51 -1.60 -10.84
CA PHE A 278 -14.74 -2.39 -11.01
C PHE A 278 -16.01 -1.64 -10.60
N LEU A 279 -15.87 -0.62 -9.75
CA LEU A 279 -16.95 0.32 -9.43
C LEU A 279 -17.12 1.41 -10.50
N GLY A 280 -16.24 1.48 -11.51
CA GLY A 280 -16.26 2.54 -12.53
C GLY A 280 -15.75 3.89 -12.00
N LEU A 281 -15.02 3.90 -10.89
CA LEU A 281 -14.46 5.12 -10.29
C LEU A 281 -13.04 5.42 -10.79
N TRP A 282 -12.34 4.44 -11.37
CA TRP A 282 -10.92 4.52 -11.70
C TRP A 282 -10.70 5.10 -13.08
N ASP A 283 -10.68 6.42 -13.17
CA ASP A 283 -10.40 7.19 -14.38
C ASP A 283 -9.33 8.27 -14.11
N GLU A 284 -8.92 8.97 -15.15
CA GLU A 284 -7.91 10.04 -15.05
C GLU A 284 -8.34 11.14 -14.06
N MET A 285 -9.63 11.49 -14.01
CA MET A 285 -10.12 12.52 -13.10
C MET A 285 -10.02 12.08 -11.64
N CYS A 286 -10.31 10.81 -11.36
CA CYS A 286 -10.16 10.23 -10.04
C CYS A 286 -8.69 10.24 -9.59
N VAL A 287 -7.78 9.77 -10.44
CA VAL A 287 -6.33 9.74 -10.14
C VAL A 287 -5.80 11.16 -9.90
N ASP A 288 -6.17 12.12 -10.76
CA ASP A 288 -5.79 13.52 -10.59
C ASP A 288 -6.30 14.13 -9.30
N ALA A 289 -7.53 13.81 -8.94
CA ALA A 289 -8.11 14.28 -7.69
C ALA A 289 -7.38 13.64 -6.48
N LEU A 290 -7.04 12.35 -6.53
CA LEU A 290 -6.27 11.68 -5.48
C LEU A 290 -4.89 12.30 -5.30
N LEU A 291 -4.17 12.53 -6.39
CA LEU A 291 -2.83 13.14 -6.36
C LEU A 291 -2.88 14.59 -5.84
N ARG A 292 -3.88 15.38 -6.25
CA ARG A 292 -4.07 16.74 -5.72
C ARG A 292 -4.41 16.74 -4.23
N ASP A 293 -5.33 15.87 -3.79
CA ASP A 293 -5.72 15.75 -2.38
C ASP A 293 -4.54 15.30 -1.52
N ALA A 294 -3.76 14.32 -1.98
CA ALA A 294 -2.55 13.87 -1.31
C ALA A 294 -1.50 14.99 -1.20
N ALA A 295 -1.29 15.74 -2.29
CA ALA A 295 -0.37 16.88 -2.30
C ALA A 295 -0.85 18.01 -1.36
N ALA A 296 -2.17 18.28 -1.30
CA ALA A 296 -2.75 19.28 -0.42
C ALA A 296 -2.57 18.90 1.06
N LEU A 297 -2.84 17.65 1.44
CA LEU A 297 -2.58 17.12 2.80
C LEU A 297 -1.09 17.18 3.16
N GLY A 298 -0.23 16.91 2.18
CA GLY A 298 1.22 17.01 2.29
C GLY A 298 1.75 18.45 2.27
N SER A 299 0.97 19.50 2.10
CA SER A 299 1.46 20.88 2.12
C SER A 299 1.71 21.38 3.55
N PRO A 300 2.77 22.19 3.79
CA PRO A 300 2.94 22.85 5.08
C PRO A 300 1.73 23.75 5.38
N ALA A 301 1.31 23.77 6.64
CA ALA A 301 0.22 24.64 7.11
C ALA A 301 0.64 26.12 7.06
#